data_46e2cc8b21dbf06d680f5de43cf1613e
#
_entry.id   46e2cc8b21dbf06d680f5de43cf1613e
#
_cell.length_a   1.000
_cell.length_b   1.000
_cell.length_c   1.000
_cell.angle_alpha   90.00
_cell.angle_beta   90.00
_cell.angle_gamma   90.00
#
_symmetry.space_group_name_H-M   'P 1'
#
loop_
_entity.id
_entity.type
_entity.pdbx_description
1 polymer ?
#
loop_
_entity_poly.entity_id
_entity_poly.type
_entity_poly.pdbx_seq_one_letter_code
_entity_poly.pdbx_strand_id
1 'polypeptide(L)'
;MKQYGLIGFPLSHSFSKKFFTAKFEAEKIEDTQYDLFPVEHIKDLLALLHQHPNLCGLNVTVPHKINVLKYLDWIEHDARTAGAVNCIRITAESPVVAAFTGEVGIKGHDFKLEGFNTDIYGFEASLKPLLKQHHDEALVLGDGGAAKAVKCVLDNLGINFKSVTRKEVPGHILFSSLRPHHIEKYKLIINTTPIGMSPNVDECPPIPYDAITDKHLLYDLIYNPEQTLFLKKGEEKGAVTKNGYEMLVLQAERSWEIWNSKEIYP
;
A
#
# COMPACT_ATOMS: atom_id res chain seq x y z
N MET A 1 -27.79 -0.50 -6.05
CA MET A 1 -26.45 -0.24 -6.65
C MET A 1 -25.44 -0.26 -5.52
N LYS A 2 -24.44 -1.16 -5.59
CA LYS A 2 -23.33 -1.24 -4.63
C LYS A 2 -22.36 -0.09 -4.89
N GLN A 3 -21.85 0.51 -3.82
CA GLN A 3 -20.90 1.61 -3.92
C GLN A 3 -19.58 1.22 -3.27
N TYR A 4 -18.50 1.56 -3.93
CA TYR A 4 -17.13 1.44 -3.44
C TYR A 4 -16.41 2.78 -3.62
N GLY A 5 -15.27 2.98 -2.99
CA GLY A 5 -14.58 4.23 -3.21
C GLY A 5 -13.22 4.35 -2.55
N LEU A 6 -12.66 5.55 -2.68
CA LEU A 6 -11.38 5.94 -2.09
C LEU A 6 -11.57 7.12 -1.16
N ILE A 7 -11.08 6.99 0.07
CA ILE A 7 -10.95 8.12 1.01
C ILE A 7 -9.49 8.57 1.11
N GLY A 8 -9.30 9.88 1.17
CA GLY A 8 -7.99 10.55 1.31
C GLY A 8 -8.10 12.04 1.07
N PHE A 9 -6.98 12.77 1.14
CA PHE A 9 -6.98 14.21 0.86
C PHE A 9 -5.57 14.73 0.55
N PRO A 10 -5.39 15.51 -0.56
CA PRO A 10 -6.34 15.73 -1.66
C PRO A 10 -6.46 14.50 -2.58
N LEU A 11 -7.56 14.39 -3.34
CA LEU A 11 -7.83 13.30 -4.30
C LEU A 11 -7.95 13.87 -5.72
N SER A 12 -6.95 14.58 -6.21
CA SER A 12 -6.98 15.20 -7.55
C SER A 12 -6.86 14.19 -8.69
N HIS A 13 -6.08 13.12 -8.51
CA HIS A 13 -5.87 12.06 -9.50
C HIS A 13 -5.83 10.71 -8.80
N SER A 14 -6.72 9.80 -9.20
CA SER A 14 -6.79 8.47 -8.62
C SER A 14 -6.68 7.39 -9.69
N PHE A 15 -5.66 6.55 -9.55
CA PHE A 15 -5.56 5.30 -10.30
C PHE A 15 -6.76 4.40 -10.01
N SER A 16 -7.12 4.23 -8.74
CA SER A 16 -8.17 3.31 -8.31
C SER A 16 -9.51 3.57 -8.99
N LYS A 17 -9.93 4.85 -9.15
CA LYS A 17 -11.18 5.16 -9.85
C LYS A 17 -11.12 4.72 -11.31
N LYS A 18 -10.03 5.00 -12.02
CA LYS A 18 -9.86 4.57 -13.42
C LYS A 18 -9.84 3.04 -13.53
N PHE A 19 -9.09 2.40 -12.65
CA PHE A 19 -8.96 0.95 -12.62
C PHE A 19 -10.32 0.25 -12.41
N PHE A 20 -11.05 0.62 -11.35
CA PHE A 20 -12.33 -0.03 -11.03
C PHE A 20 -13.41 0.30 -12.06
N THR A 21 -13.46 1.52 -12.62
CA THR A 21 -14.38 1.83 -13.70
C THR A 21 -14.14 0.91 -14.92
N ALA A 22 -12.88 0.80 -15.35
CA ALA A 22 -12.52 -0.08 -16.46
C ALA A 22 -12.78 -1.56 -16.16
N LYS A 23 -12.52 -2.01 -14.94
CA LYS A 23 -12.80 -3.39 -14.48
C LYS A 23 -14.30 -3.68 -14.54
N PHE A 24 -15.14 -2.80 -14.01
CA PHE A 24 -16.59 -3.01 -13.99
C PHE A 24 -17.17 -3.09 -15.41
N GLU A 25 -16.68 -2.26 -16.32
CA GLU A 25 -17.06 -2.31 -17.74
C GLU A 25 -16.59 -3.62 -18.42
N ALA A 26 -15.33 -3.97 -18.26
CA ALA A 26 -14.74 -5.15 -18.92
C ALA A 26 -15.37 -6.47 -18.44
N GLU A 27 -15.64 -6.59 -17.13
CA GLU A 27 -16.20 -7.78 -16.50
C GLU A 27 -17.72 -7.77 -16.45
N LYS A 28 -18.37 -6.73 -16.99
CA LYS A 28 -19.83 -6.54 -17.00
C LYS A 28 -20.46 -6.62 -15.60
N ILE A 29 -19.81 -5.99 -14.63
CA ILE A 29 -20.29 -5.92 -13.26
C ILE A 29 -21.33 -4.81 -13.18
N GLU A 30 -22.57 -5.20 -13.20
CA GLU A 30 -23.72 -4.29 -13.18
C GLU A 30 -23.99 -3.76 -11.76
N ASP A 31 -24.77 -2.67 -11.66
CA ASP A 31 -25.22 -2.06 -10.40
C ASP A 31 -24.11 -1.74 -9.41
N THR A 32 -22.93 -1.37 -9.92
CA THR A 32 -21.72 -1.12 -9.12
C THR A 32 -21.03 0.15 -9.57
N GLN A 33 -20.56 0.97 -8.62
CA GLN A 33 -19.80 2.19 -8.91
C GLN A 33 -18.65 2.36 -7.95
N TYR A 34 -17.62 3.11 -8.40
CA TYR A 34 -16.47 3.48 -7.58
C TYR A 34 -16.27 5.00 -7.59
N ASP A 35 -16.26 5.61 -6.40
CA ASP A 35 -16.23 7.06 -6.23
C ASP A 35 -15.03 7.55 -5.43
N LEU A 36 -14.72 8.84 -5.56
CA LEU A 36 -13.72 9.52 -4.76
C LEU A 36 -14.42 10.32 -3.66
N PHE A 37 -14.02 10.08 -2.43
CA PHE A 37 -14.51 10.78 -1.25
C PHE A 37 -13.36 11.57 -0.62
N PRO A 38 -13.18 12.87 -0.97
CA PRO A 38 -12.15 13.70 -0.38
C PRO A 38 -12.49 13.98 1.09
N VAL A 39 -11.89 13.21 1.98
CA VAL A 39 -12.05 13.34 3.43
C VAL A 39 -10.79 14.02 3.97
N GLU A 40 -10.90 15.25 4.42
CA GLU A 40 -9.77 15.98 4.99
C GLU A 40 -9.46 15.50 6.41
N HIS A 41 -10.49 15.25 7.20
CA HIS A 41 -10.36 14.77 8.57
C HIS A 41 -11.00 13.40 8.73
N ILE A 42 -10.25 12.41 9.21
CA ILE A 42 -10.74 11.04 9.37
C ILE A 42 -11.95 10.92 10.31
N LYS A 43 -12.17 11.88 11.21
CA LYS A 43 -13.38 11.94 12.06
C LYS A 43 -14.68 12.00 11.26
N ASP A 44 -14.63 12.47 10.00
CA ASP A 44 -15.79 12.62 9.13
C ASP A 44 -16.17 11.29 8.43
N LEU A 45 -15.37 10.22 8.63
CA LEU A 45 -15.64 8.89 8.06
C LEU A 45 -17.02 8.36 8.42
N LEU A 46 -17.43 8.47 9.68
CA LEU A 46 -18.73 7.96 10.12
C LEU A 46 -19.89 8.73 9.50
N ALA A 47 -19.77 10.03 9.36
CA ALA A 47 -20.77 10.87 8.68
C ALA A 47 -20.87 10.48 7.19
N LEU A 48 -19.73 10.21 6.54
CA LEU A 48 -19.70 9.72 5.16
C LEU A 48 -20.47 8.40 5.02
N LEU A 49 -20.24 7.43 5.91
CA LEU A 49 -20.90 6.12 5.88
C LEU A 49 -22.41 6.24 6.03
N HIS A 50 -22.90 7.12 6.91
CA HIS A 50 -24.34 7.38 7.06
C HIS A 50 -24.96 8.05 5.82
N GLN A 51 -24.22 8.92 5.12
CA GLN A 51 -24.67 9.55 3.87
C GLN A 51 -24.67 8.59 2.69
N HIS A 52 -23.89 7.52 2.75
CA HIS A 52 -23.72 6.53 1.69
C HIS A 52 -24.01 5.10 2.18
N PRO A 53 -25.27 4.77 2.50
CA PRO A 53 -25.65 3.48 3.10
C PRO A 53 -25.40 2.27 2.20
N ASN A 54 -25.12 2.49 0.91
CA ASN A 54 -24.79 1.44 -0.06
C ASN A 54 -23.30 1.19 -0.22
N LEU A 55 -22.44 1.85 0.61
CA LEU A 55 -21.01 1.60 0.63
C LEU A 55 -20.73 0.19 1.14
N CYS A 56 -20.05 -0.61 0.31
CA CYS A 56 -19.63 -1.99 0.61
C CYS A 56 -18.12 -2.08 0.88
N GLY A 57 -17.36 -1.08 0.46
CA GLY A 57 -15.91 -1.07 0.68
C GLY A 57 -15.24 0.25 0.33
N LEU A 58 -14.14 0.53 0.99
CA LEU A 58 -13.33 1.72 0.79
C LEU A 58 -11.85 1.37 0.70
N ASN A 59 -11.17 1.94 -0.30
CA ASN A 59 -9.74 2.10 -0.19
C ASN A 59 -9.40 3.33 0.65
N VAL A 60 -8.24 3.30 1.29
CA VAL A 60 -7.74 4.39 2.14
C VAL A 60 -6.36 4.81 1.66
N THR A 61 -6.19 6.10 1.39
CA THR A 61 -4.89 6.67 1.04
C THR A 61 -4.44 7.77 2.02
N VAL A 62 -3.35 8.41 1.72
CA VAL A 62 -2.79 9.53 2.49
C VAL A 62 -3.86 10.60 2.71
N PRO A 63 -3.97 11.15 3.94
CA PRO A 63 -3.12 10.91 5.12
C PRO A 63 -3.69 9.86 6.09
N HIS A 64 -4.68 9.06 5.71
CA HIS A 64 -5.57 8.35 6.64
C HIS A 64 -5.19 6.90 6.94
N LYS A 65 -4.26 6.26 6.21
CA LYS A 65 -3.90 4.83 6.38
C LYS A 65 -3.60 4.41 7.84
N ILE A 66 -3.06 5.31 8.65
CA ILE A 66 -2.76 5.09 10.08
C ILE A 66 -3.93 5.54 10.95
N ASN A 67 -4.46 6.72 10.68
CA ASN A 67 -5.46 7.34 11.55
C ASN A 67 -6.81 6.62 11.51
N VAL A 68 -7.08 5.82 10.48
CA VAL A 68 -8.32 5.07 10.32
C VAL A 68 -8.42 3.87 11.26
N LEU A 69 -7.28 3.34 11.74
CA LEU A 69 -7.22 2.16 12.59
C LEU A 69 -8.17 2.22 13.81
N LYS A 70 -8.30 3.40 14.42
CA LYS A 70 -9.16 3.59 15.61
C LYS A 70 -10.67 3.56 15.33
N TYR A 71 -11.06 3.54 14.04
CA TYR A 71 -12.47 3.47 13.62
C TYR A 71 -12.89 2.08 13.18
N LEU A 72 -11.95 1.12 13.13
CA LEU A 72 -12.18 -0.23 12.65
C LEU A 72 -12.58 -1.14 13.81
N ASP A 73 -13.51 -2.05 13.55
CA ASP A 73 -13.97 -3.05 14.50
C ASP A 73 -13.03 -4.26 14.52
N TRP A 74 -12.50 -4.62 13.37
CA TRP A 74 -11.53 -5.68 13.21
C TRP A 74 -10.41 -5.28 12.23
N ILE A 75 -9.20 -5.76 12.48
CA ILE A 75 -8.02 -5.47 11.65
C ILE A 75 -7.28 -6.78 11.41
N GLU A 76 -7.03 -7.08 10.13
CA GLU A 76 -6.19 -8.19 9.69
C GLU A 76 -4.82 -8.18 10.37
N HIS A 77 -4.24 -9.37 10.61
CA HIS A 77 -2.98 -9.51 11.33
C HIS A 77 -1.83 -8.67 10.71
N ASP A 78 -1.62 -8.80 9.42
CA ASP A 78 -0.54 -8.08 8.71
C ASP A 78 -0.78 -6.56 8.69
N ALA A 79 -2.03 -6.13 8.51
CA ALA A 79 -2.40 -4.71 8.60
C ALA A 79 -2.15 -4.14 10.00
N ARG A 80 -2.38 -4.94 11.04
CA ARG A 80 -2.10 -4.59 12.45
C ARG A 80 -0.60 -4.50 12.70
N THR A 81 0.17 -5.47 12.22
CA THR A 81 1.63 -5.50 12.32
C THR A 81 2.27 -4.31 11.59
N ALA A 82 1.82 -4.02 10.38
CA ALA A 82 2.26 -2.84 9.64
C ALA A 82 1.78 -1.52 10.26
N GLY A 83 0.74 -1.55 11.10
CA GLY A 83 0.13 -0.35 11.69
C GLY A 83 -0.46 0.59 10.64
N ALA A 84 -1.03 0.04 9.56
CA ALA A 84 -1.64 0.80 8.47
C ALA A 84 -2.69 -0.04 7.74
N VAL A 85 -3.80 0.59 7.36
CA VAL A 85 -4.90 0.01 6.57
C VAL A 85 -5.07 0.82 5.29
N ASN A 86 -5.19 0.15 4.15
CA ASN A 86 -5.49 0.76 2.85
C ASN A 86 -6.78 0.21 2.20
N CYS A 87 -7.42 -0.79 2.82
CA CYS A 87 -8.68 -1.37 2.36
C CYS A 87 -9.59 -1.63 3.55
N ILE A 88 -10.86 -1.21 3.45
CA ILE A 88 -11.90 -1.44 4.46
C ILE A 88 -13.04 -2.18 3.77
N ARG A 89 -13.45 -3.31 4.35
CA ARG A 89 -14.72 -3.95 4.03
C ARG A 89 -15.80 -3.43 4.97
N ILE A 90 -16.96 -3.12 4.41
CA ILE A 90 -18.12 -2.58 5.13
C ILE A 90 -19.24 -3.59 4.99
N THR A 91 -19.72 -4.10 6.12
CA THR A 91 -20.87 -5.01 6.16
C THR A 91 -21.95 -4.42 7.05
N ALA A 92 -23.21 -4.52 6.63
CA ALA A 92 -24.33 -4.11 7.45
C ALA A 92 -24.46 -5.11 8.63
N GLU A 93 -24.49 -4.62 9.85
CA GLU A 93 -24.86 -5.46 10.99
C GLU A 93 -26.35 -5.68 11.00
N SER A 94 -26.77 -6.95 10.99
CA SER A 94 -28.18 -7.27 11.23
C SER A 94 -28.51 -6.98 12.71
N PRO A 95 -29.60 -6.23 13.00
CA PRO A 95 -30.03 -6.00 14.39
C PRO A 95 -30.22 -7.29 15.21
N VAL A 96 -30.42 -8.43 14.55
CA VAL A 96 -30.59 -9.75 15.16
C VAL A 96 -29.25 -10.31 15.64
N VAL A 97 -28.12 -10.04 14.95
CA VAL A 97 -26.80 -10.55 15.35
C VAL A 97 -26.27 -9.78 16.55
N ALA A 98 -26.43 -8.46 16.55
CA ALA A 98 -26.07 -7.62 17.71
C ALA A 98 -26.81 -8.01 19.01
N ALA A 99 -28.07 -8.47 18.89
CA ALA A 99 -28.84 -8.93 20.03
C ALA A 99 -28.41 -10.32 20.57
N PHE A 100 -27.79 -11.17 19.73
CA PHE A 100 -27.37 -12.53 20.12
C PHE A 100 -25.93 -12.61 20.64
N THR A 101 -25.02 -11.77 20.14
CA THR A 101 -23.61 -11.83 20.54
C THR A 101 -23.27 -10.93 21.71
N GLY A 102 -24.15 -9.99 22.05
CA GLY A 102 -23.84 -8.96 23.06
C GLY A 102 -22.72 -8.01 22.63
N GLU A 103 -22.12 -8.27 21.48
CA GLU A 103 -21.16 -7.39 20.83
C GLU A 103 -21.94 -6.37 19.99
N VAL A 104 -22.43 -5.34 20.64
CA VAL A 104 -22.64 -4.06 19.95
C VAL A 104 -21.29 -3.71 19.36
N GLY A 105 -21.20 -3.56 18.03
CA GLY A 105 -19.98 -3.13 17.37
C GLY A 105 -19.33 -2.02 18.20
N ILE A 106 -18.03 -2.12 18.44
CA ILE A 106 -17.28 -1.36 19.48
C ILE A 106 -17.67 0.14 19.52
N LYS A 107 -18.47 0.61 18.56
CA LYS A 107 -18.83 2.03 18.39
C LYS A 107 -20.32 2.33 18.17
N GLY A 108 -21.21 1.33 18.30
CA GLY A 108 -22.67 1.56 18.22
C GLY A 108 -23.18 1.99 16.83
N HIS A 109 -22.60 1.42 15.77
CA HIS A 109 -22.99 1.66 14.39
C HIS A 109 -23.76 0.46 13.82
N ASP A 110 -24.62 0.73 12.81
CA ASP A 110 -25.38 -0.30 12.08
C ASP A 110 -24.53 -1.04 11.01
N PHE A 111 -23.19 -0.94 11.10
CA PHE A 111 -22.23 -1.54 10.18
C PHE A 111 -20.93 -1.96 10.89
N LYS A 112 -20.30 -3.02 10.38
CA LYS A 112 -18.99 -3.52 10.81
C LYS A 112 -17.92 -3.04 9.82
N LEU A 113 -16.81 -2.50 10.34
CA LEU A 113 -15.67 -2.01 9.57
C LEU A 113 -14.46 -2.93 9.77
N GLU A 114 -14.08 -3.65 8.73
CA GLU A 114 -12.95 -4.58 8.75
C GLU A 114 -11.81 -4.05 7.91
N GLY A 115 -10.63 -3.93 8.52
CA GLY A 115 -9.46 -3.29 7.92
C GLY A 115 -8.40 -4.27 7.46
N PHE A 116 -7.89 -4.03 6.25
CA PHE A 116 -6.88 -4.84 5.56
C PHE A 116 -5.76 -3.96 5.00
N ASN A 117 -4.62 -4.59 4.69
CA ASN A 117 -3.54 -3.91 4.00
C ASN A 117 -3.18 -4.65 2.70
N THR A 118 -3.84 -4.29 1.61
CA THR A 118 -3.61 -4.89 0.29
C THR A 118 -2.31 -4.45 -0.38
N ASP A 119 -1.65 -3.38 0.12
CA ASP A 119 -0.30 -3.00 -0.34
C ASP A 119 0.71 -4.11 -0.01
N ILE A 120 0.56 -4.79 1.15
CA ILE A 120 1.40 -5.92 1.57
C ILE A 120 1.29 -7.04 0.53
N TYR A 121 0.06 -7.45 0.21
CA TYR A 121 -0.19 -8.47 -0.81
C TYR A 121 0.38 -8.09 -2.18
N GLY A 122 0.09 -6.86 -2.65
CA GLY A 122 0.53 -6.39 -3.96
C GLY A 122 2.06 -6.32 -4.07
N PHE A 123 2.74 -5.86 -3.02
CA PHE A 123 4.20 -5.79 -3.00
C PHE A 123 4.81 -7.18 -2.93
N GLU A 124 4.34 -8.07 -2.05
CA GLU A 124 4.86 -9.44 -1.95
C GLU A 124 4.71 -10.20 -3.26
N ALA A 125 3.50 -10.19 -3.83
CA ALA A 125 3.20 -10.94 -5.05
C ALA A 125 4.02 -10.44 -6.26
N SER A 126 4.29 -9.14 -6.37
CA SER A 126 5.09 -8.56 -7.45
C SER A 126 6.61 -8.65 -7.23
N LEU A 127 7.07 -8.75 -5.97
CA LEU A 127 8.49 -8.88 -5.63
C LEU A 127 8.97 -10.33 -5.70
N LYS A 128 8.21 -11.26 -5.13
CA LYS A 128 8.60 -12.65 -4.89
C LYS A 128 9.13 -13.40 -6.12
N PRO A 129 8.54 -13.25 -7.33
CA PRO A 129 9.05 -13.88 -8.54
C PRO A 129 10.44 -13.43 -8.99
N LEU A 130 10.89 -12.26 -8.53
CA LEU A 130 12.17 -11.63 -8.91
C LEU A 130 13.31 -11.96 -7.93
N LEU A 131 12.96 -12.48 -6.74
CA LEU A 131 13.92 -12.78 -5.70
C LEU A 131 14.83 -13.95 -6.10
N LYS A 132 16.10 -13.80 -5.76
CA LYS A 132 17.13 -14.82 -5.87
C LYS A 132 17.76 -15.03 -4.50
N GLN A 133 18.49 -16.15 -4.33
CA GLN A 133 19.10 -16.53 -3.05
C GLN A 133 19.98 -15.44 -2.42
N HIS A 134 20.60 -14.58 -3.23
CA HIS A 134 21.47 -13.51 -2.76
C HIS A 134 20.73 -12.18 -2.46
N HIS A 135 19.39 -12.15 -2.54
CA HIS A 135 18.56 -11.03 -2.12
C HIS A 135 18.07 -11.21 -0.67
N ASP A 136 18.96 -11.63 0.21
CA ASP A 136 18.73 -11.90 1.64
C ASP A 136 18.83 -10.65 2.53
N GLU A 137 19.34 -9.55 1.97
CA GLU A 137 19.46 -8.25 2.64
C GLU A 137 18.96 -7.10 1.74
N ALA A 138 18.20 -6.17 2.31
CA ALA A 138 17.58 -5.07 1.57
C ALA A 138 17.89 -3.67 2.15
N LEU A 139 17.98 -2.65 1.27
CA LEU A 139 17.85 -1.24 1.62
C LEU A 139 16.45 -0.74 1.29
N VAL A 140 15.75 -0.22 2.29
CA VAL A 140 14.46 0.44 2.12
C VAL A 140 14.69 1.95 2.16
N LEU A 141 14.59 2.60 1.01
CA LEU A 141 14.78 4.04 0.89
C LEU A 141 13.48 4.75 1.29
N GLY A 142 13.48 5.42 2.44
CA GLY A 142 12.30 6.06 3.03
C GLY A 142 11.76 5.31 4.25
N ASP A 143 10.85 6.00 4.99
CA ASP A 143 10.22 5.47 6.21
C ASP A 143 8.77 5.97 6.37
N GLY A 144 8.07 6.18 5.26
CA GLY A 144 6.67 6.61 5.21
C GLY A 144 5.67 5.45 5.30
N GLY A 145 4.39 5.76 5.04
CA GLY A 145 3.31 4.77 5.09
C GLY A 145 3.52 3.58 4.15
N ALA A 146 4.04 3.79 2.93
CA ALA A 146 4.33 2.72 1.99
C ALA A 146 5.49 1.83 2.46
N ALA A 147 6.51 2.41 3.12
CA ALA A 147 7.62 1.66 3.68
C ALA A 147 7.18 0.63 4.75
N LYS A 148 6.08 0.88 5.45
CA LYS A 148 5.55 -0.05 6.47
C LYS A 148 5.10 -1.37 5.84
N ALA A 149 4.38 -1.32 4.72
CA ALA A 149 3.97 -2.52 3.99
C ALA A 149 5.19 -3.29 3.44
N VAL A 150 6.16 -2.57 2.87
CA VAL A 150 7.41 -3.15 2.38
C VAL A 150 8.18 -3.88 3.49
N LYS A 151 8.35 -3.24 4.64
CA LYS A 151 9.04 -3.83 5.80
C LYS A 151 8.35 -5.08 6.32
N CYS A 152 7.01 -5.04 6.42
CA CYS A 152 6.22 -6.20 6.82
C CYS A 152 6.45 -7.40 5.88
N VAL A 153 6.47 -7.17 4.57
CA VAL A 153 6.76 -8.22 3.58
C VAL A 153 8.19 -8.75 3.72
N LEU A 154 9.18 -7.88 3.90
CA LEU A 154 10.57 -8.29 4.07
C LEU A 154 10.74 -9.16 5.33
N ASP A 155 10.11 -8.77 6.45
CA ASP A 155 10.08 -9.56 7.68
C ASP A 155 9.43 -10.93 7.45
N ASN A 156 8.27 -10.99 6.79
CA ASN A 156 7.56 -12.24 6.45
C ASN A 156 8.39 -13.16 5.55
N LEU A 157 9.20 -12.59 4.66
CA LEU A 157 10.09 -13.34 3.77
C LEU A 157 11.45 -13.69 4.39
N GLY A 158 11.71 -13.25 5.63
CA GLY A 158 12.99 -13.45 6.31
C GLY A 158 14.16 -12.67 5.70
N ILE A 159 13.87 -11.57 4.98
CA ILE A 159 14.88 -10.69 4.38
C ILE A 159 15.25 -9.59 5.37
N ASN A 160 16.50 -9.58 5.81
CA ASN A 160 16.99 -8.52 6.68
C ASN A 160 17.02 -7.18 5.94
N PHE A 161 16.69 -6.08 6.61
CA PHE A 161 16.71 -4.78 5.95
C PHE A 161 17.25 -3.65 6.83
N LYS A 162 17.66 -2.57 6.17
CA LYS A 162 17.96 -1.28 6.77
C LYS A 162 17.15 -0.18 6.07
N SER A 163 16.53 0.67 6.88
CA SER A 163 15.89 1.88 6.37
C SER A 163 16.90 2.98 6.14
N VAL A 164 16.72 3.71 5.05
CA VAL A 164 17.53 4.89 4.71
C VAL A 164 16.66 6.13 4.75
N THR A 165 17.04 7.12 5.56
CA THR A 165 16.22 8.30 5.86
C THR A 165 16.97 9.61 5.67
N ARG A 166 16.23 10.71 5.50
CA ARG A 166 16.79 12.07 5.44
C ARG A 166 17.11 12.64 6.81
N LYS A 167 16.34 12.25 7.82
CA LYS A 167 16.51 12.68 9.20
C LYS A 167 17.11 11.54 10.01
N GLU A 168 17.84 11.89 11.05
CA GLU A 168 18.41 10.92 11.96
C GLU A 168 17.32 10.18 12.73
N VAL A 169 17.34 8.87 12.61
CA VAL A 169 16.44 7.94 13.31
C VAL A 169 17.29 6.79 13.85
N PRO A 170 17.16 6.42 15.12
CA PRO A 170 17.91 5.31 15.69
C PRO A 170 17.77 4.02 14.87
N GLY A 171 18.90 3.41 14.52
CA GLY A 171 18.94 2.17 13.74
C GLY A 171 18.80 2.33 12.22
N HIS A 172 18.54 3.54 11.71
CA HIS A 172 18.49 3.84 10.28
C HIS A 172 19.83 4.38 9.76
N ILE A 173 20.02 4.30 8.45
CA ILE A 173 21.15 4.91 7.76
C ILE A 173 20.69 6.27 7.21
N LEU A 174 21.48 7.31 7.36
CA LEU A 174 21.21 8.57 6.67
C LEU A 174 21.58 8.47 5.19
N PHE A 175 20.80 9.08 4.29
CA PHE A 175 21.17 9.17 2.86
C PHE A 175 22.58 9.76 2.67
N SER A 176 22.95 10.78 3.46
CA SER A 176 24.26 11.40 3.42
C SER A 176 25.41 10.47 3.89
N SER A 177 25.08 9.43 4.61
CA SER A 177 26.02 8.43 5.15
C SER A 177 26.13 7.18 4.28
N LEU A 178 25.33 7.05 3.20
CA LEU A 178 25.48 5.94 2.26
C LEU A 178 26.85 5.96 1.58
N ARG A 179 27.46 4.80 1.46
CA ARG A 179 28.77 4.58 0.82
C ARG A 179 28.68 3.35 -0.08
N PRO A 180 29.60 3.17 -1.05
CA PRO A 180 29.60 2.02 -1.96
C PRO A 180 29.43 0.67 -1.28
N HIS A 181 30.10 0.43 -0.16
CA HIS A 181 30.01 -0.83 0.57
C HIS A 181 28.59 -1.18 1.07
N HIS A 182 27.73 -0.18 1.31
CA HIS A 182 26.31 -0.44 1.63
C HIS A 182 25.58 -1.02 0.41
N ILE A 183 25.81 -0.45 -0.79
CA ILE A 183 25.22 -0.96 -2.02
C ILE A 183 25.78 -2.36 -2.33
N GLU A 184 27.08 -2.57 -2.17
CA GLU A 184 27.72 -3.87 -2.34
C GLU A 184 27.15 -4.95 -1.41
N LYS A 185 26.75 -4.56 -0.20
CA LYS A 185 26.15 -5.47 0.77
C LYS A 185 24.68 -5.77 0.43
N TYR A 186 23.85 -4.75 0.28
CA TYR A 186 22.41 -4.86 0.12
C TYR A 186 22.03 -5.00 -1.35
N LYS A 187 21.77 -6.22 -1.84
CA LYS A 187 21.48 -6.48 -3.26
C LYS A 187 20.04 -6.17 -3.67
N LEU A 188 19.12 -6.03 -2.71
CA LEU A 188 17.76 -5.58 -2.92
C LEU A 188 17.62 -4.12 -2.46
N ILE A 189 17.30 -3.21 -3.37
CA ILE A 189 17.15 -1.78 -3.07
C ILE A 189 15.73 -1.35 -3.46
N ILE A 190 14.96 -0.89 -2.48
CA ILE A 190 13.53 -0.58 -2.66
C ILE A 190 13.32 0.91 -2.41
N ASN A 191 12.88 1.64 -3.43
CA ASN A 191 12.48 3.04 -3.28
C ASN A 191 11.03 3.15 -2.83
N THR A 192 10.83 3.63 -1.61
CA THR A 192 9.51 3.95 -1.02
C THR A 192 9.30 5.47 -0.87
N THR A 193 10.23 6.27 -1.41
CA THR A 193 10.14 7.74 -1.40
C THR A 193 9.41 8.24 -2.65
N PRO A 194 8.90 9.47 -2.65
CA PRO A 194 8.34 10.09 -3.84
C PRO A 194 9.42 10.68 -4.79
N ILE A 195 10.72 10.47 -4.54
CA ILE A 195 11.81 11.04 -5.34
C ILE A 195 11.83 10.37 -6.71
N GLY A 196 11.66 11.15 -7.77
CA GLY A 196 11.56 10.67 -9.15
C GLY A 196 10.13 10.47 -9.65
N MET A 197 9.12 10.72 -8.80
CA MET A 197 7.71 10.71 -9.20
C MET A 197 7.35 12.00 -9.97
N SER A 198 6.47 11.90 -10.96
CA SER A 198 5.90 13.06 -11.65
C SER A 198 5.32 14.08 -10.64
N PRO A 199 5.58 15.41 -10.81
CA PRO A 199 6.27 16.03 -11.97
C PRO A 199 7.82 16.05 -11.92
N ASN A 200 8.45 15.66 -10.78
CA ASN A 200 9.90 15.78 -10.56
C ASN A 200 10.65 14.54 -11.07
N VAL A 201 10.47 14.22 -12.34
CA VAL A 201 10.96 12.96 -12.95
C VAL A 201 12.48 12.90 -13.13
N ASP A 202 13.15 14.05 -13.09
CA ASP A 202 14.60 14.16 -13.25
C ASP A 202 15.39 13.94 -11.95
N GLU A 203 14.66 13.66 -10.85
CA GLU A 203 15.27 13.34 -9.56
C GLU A 203 15.39 11.82 -9.35
N CYS A 204 16.35 11.40 -8.52
CA CYS A 204 16.46 10.03 -8.07
C CYS A 204 17.02 9.98 -6.63
N PRO A 205 16.75 8.92 -5.86
CA PRO A 205 17.35 8.76 -4.53
C PRO A 205 18.88 8.89 -4.57
N PRO A 206 19.50 9.67 -3.68
CA PRO A 206 20.93 9.92 -3.69
C PRO A 206 21.70 8.73 -3.09
N ILE A 207 21.91 7.69 -3.90
CA ILE A 207 22.66 6.49 -3.55
C ILE A 207 23.92 6.35 -4.42
N PRO A 208 24.95 5.59 -3.99
CA PRO A 208 26.16 5.31 -4.79
C PRO A 208 25.87 4.35 -5.96
N TYR A 209 25.32 4.85 -7.08
CA TYR A 209 24.93 4.04 -8.26
C TYR A 209 26.09 3.27 -8.89
N ASP A 210 27.32 3.75 -8.77
CA ASP A 210 28.50 3.07 -9.35
C ASP A 210 28.82 1.72 -8.69
N ALA A 211 28.28 1.45 -7.51
CA ALA A 211 28.42 0.18 -6.82
C ALA A 211 27.31 -0.84 -7.17
N ILE A 212 26.35 -0.46 -8.03
CA ILE A 212 25.30 -1.35 -8.53
C ILE A 212 25.91 -2.31 -9.59
N THR A 213 25.45 -3.55 -9.59
CA THR A 213 25.88 -4.62 -10.50
C THR A 213 24.66 -5.42 -11.00
N ASP A 214 24.88 -6.37 -11.88
CA ASP A 214 23.90 -7.35 -12.38
C ASP A 214 23.29 -8.27 -11.31
N LYS A 215 23.84 -8.26 -10.09
CA LYS A 215 23.30 -9.00 -8.93
C LYS A 215 22.23 -8.22 -8.17
N HIS A 216 22.04 -6.94 -8.49
CA HIS A 216 21.06 -6.12 -7.78
C HIS A 216 19.66 -6.25 -8.37
N LEU A 217 18.68 -6.09 -7.49
CA LEU A 217 17.28 -5.85 -7.83
C LEU A 217 16.89 -4.48 -7.27
N LEU A 218 16.54 -3.55 -8.16
CA LEU A 218 16.01 -2.25 -7.82
C LEU A 218 14.50 -2.25 -8.00
N TYR A 219 13.78 -2.08 -6.91
CA TYR A 219 12.31 -1.98 -6.92
C TYR A 219 11.89 -0.55 -6.60
N ASP A 220 11.13 0.09 -7.46
CA ASP A 220 10.56 1.42 -7.23
C ASP A 220 9.05 1.30 -7.02
N LEU A 221 8.50 1.83 -5.91
CA LEU A 221 7.07 1.88 -5.71
C LEU A 221 6.37 2.88 -6.64
N ILE A 222 7.14 3.75 -7.27
CA ILE A 222 6.65 4.71 -8.26
C ILE A 222 6.28 3.96 -9.54
N TYR A 223 5.13 4.32 -10.13
CA TYR A 223 4.63 3.79 -11.40
C TYR A 223 4.44 4.87 -12.48
N ASN A 224 4.53 6.13 -12.11
CA ASN A 224 4.47 7.28 -13.02
C ASN A 224 5.60 8.25 -12.68
N PRO A 225 6.65 8.37 -13.55
CA PRO A 225 6.78 7.71 -14.85
C PRO A 225 6.96 6.19 -14.75
N GLU A 226 6.74 5.47 -15.85
CA GLU A 226 6.91 4.01 -15.95
C GLU A 226 8.35 3.59 -15.64
N GLN A 227 9.34 4.37 -16.13
CA GLN A 227 10.74 4.22 -15.82
C GLN A 227 11.26 5.48 -15.13
N THR A 228 11.50 5.38 -13.82
CA THR A 228 12.12 6.47 -13.05
C THR A 228 13.63 6.55 -13.33
N LEU A 229 14.24 7.70 -13.04
CA LEU A 229 15.69 7.85 -13.16
C LEU A 229 16.46 6.87 -12.24
N PHE A 230 15.88 6.49 -11.10
CA PHE A 230 16.42 5.45 -10.22
C PHE A 230 16.52 4.10 -10.92
N LEU A 231 15.45 3.64 -11.56
CA LEU A 231 15.42 2.37 -12.31
C LEU A 231 16.35 2.42 -13.53
N LYS A 232 16.32 3.52 -14.30
CA LYS A 232 17.18 3.71 -15.48
C LYS A 232 18.66 3.58 -15.11
N LYS A 233 19.12 4.24 -14.04
CA LYS A 233 20.50 4.11 -13.55
C LYS A 233 20.86 2.69 -13.09
N GLY A 234 19.91 1.96 -12.54
CA GLY A 234 20.09 0.54 -12.18
C GLY A 234 20.27 -0.33 -13.41
N GLU A 235 19.41 -0.15 -14.42
CA GLU A 235 19.46 -0.88 -15.68
C GLU A 235 20.77 -0.63 -16.46
N GLU A 236 21.26 0.61 -16.48
CA GLU A 236 22.57 0.96 -17.05
C GLU A 236 23.75 0.20 -16.42
N LYS A 237 23.60 -0.29 -15.18
CA LYS A 237 24.57 -1.12 -14.44
C LYS A 237 24.26 -2.62 -14.52
N GLY A 238 23.25 -3.02 -15.31
CA GLY A 238 22.86 -4.40 -15.52
C GLY A 238 21.95 -4.99 -14.41
N ALA A 239 21.47 -4.18 -13.48
CA ALA A 239 20.55 -4.63 -12.42
C ALA A 239 19.18 -5.02 -12.99
N VAL A 240 18.50 -5.94 -12.31
CA VAL A 240 17.07 -6.17 -12.55
C VAL A 240 16.29 -4.99 -11.98
N THR A 241 15.32 -4.48 -12.74
CA THR A 241 14.52 -3.34 -12.32
C THR A 241 13.03 -3.67 -12.32
N LYS A 242 12.28 -3.09 -11.38
CA LYS A 242 10.84 -3.26 -11.26
C LYS A 242 10.19 -1.95 -10.81
N ASN A 243 9.16 -1.51 -11.53
CA ASN A 243 8.33 -0.38 -11.11
C ASN A 243 7.10 -0.83 -10.29
N GLY A 244 6.40 0.14 -9.69
CA GLY A 244 5.27 -0.10 -8.80
C GLY A 244 3.94 -0.44 -9.48
N TYR A 245 3.87 -0.51 -10.81
CA TYR A 245 2.59 -0.67 -11.50
C TYR A 245 1.90 -2.00 -11.21
N GLU A 246 2.64 -3.12 -11.24
CA GLU A 246 2.06 -4.44 -10.93
C GLU A 246 1.58 -4.51 -9.47
N MET A 247 2.36 -3.99 -8.51
CA MET A 247 1.92 -3.85 -7.11
C MET A 247 0.60 -3.09 -7.02
N LEU A 248 0.48 -1.99 -7.76
CA LEU A 248 -0.71 -1.14 -7.76
C LEU A 248 -1.93 -1.85 -8.32
N VAL A 249 -1.78 -2.68 -9.36
CA VAL A 249 -2.86 -3.51 -9.91
C VAL A 249 -3.25 -4.60 -8.93
N LEU A 250 -2.27 -5.36 -8.42
CA LEU A 250 -2.52 -6.48 -7.52
C LEU A 250 -3.20 -6.05 -6.21
N GLN A 251 -2.82 -4.91 -5.63
CA GLN A 251 -3.49 -4.39 -4.43
C GLN A 251 -4.95 -3.98 -4.70
N ALA A 252 -5.26 -3.48 -5.91
CA ALA A 252 -6.63 -3.15 -6.28
C ALA A 252 -7.49 -4.41 -6.49
N GLU A 253 -6.95 -5.42 -7.19
CA GLU A 253 -7.61 -6.72 -7.34
C GLU A 253 -7.86 -7.37 -5.97
N ARG A 254 -6.87 -7.35 -5.07
CA ARG A 254 -7.02 -7.89 -3.72
C ARG A 254 -8.10 -7.15 -2.92
N SER A 255 -8.21 -5.82 -3.07
CA SER A 255 -9.30 -5.07 -2.47
C SER A 255 -10.66 -5.54 -2.98
N TRP A 256 -10.78 -5.80 -4.29
CA TRP A 256 -12.00 -6.32 -4.90
C TRP A 256 -12.38 -7.70 -4.36
N GLU A 257 -11.40 -8.61 -4.25
CA GLU A 257 -11.61 -9.94 -3.65
C GLU A 257 -12.14 -9.84 -2.22
N ILE A 258 -11.51 -9.00 -1.37
CA ILE A 258 -11.89 -8.79 0.03
C ILE A 258 -13.33 -8.29 0.13
N TRP A 259 -13.71 -7.28 -0.67
CA TRP A 259 -15.06 -6.72 -0.63
C TRP A 259 -16.15 -7.70 -1.07
N ASN A 260 -15.82 -8.69 -1.90
CA ASN A 260 -16.74 -9.70 -2.41
C ASN A 260 -16.57 -11.06 -1.72
N SER A 261 -15.64 -11.19 -0.79
CA SER A 261 -15.47 -12.41 0.00
C SER A 261 -16.67 -12.64 0.91
N LYS A 262 -17.08 -13.91 1.02
CA LYS A 262 -18.09 -14.37 1.99
C LYS A 262 -17.46 -14.80 3.32
N GLU A 263 -16.13 -14.74 3.43
CA GLU A 263 -15.45 -15.08 4.66
C GLU A 263 -15.84 -14.10 5.78
N ILE A 264 -16.26 -14.67 6.90
CA ILE A 264 -16.52 -13.92 8.14
C ILE A 264 -15.19 -13.96 8.91
N TYR A 265 -14.57 -12.79 9.05
CA TYR A 265 -13.40 -12.67 9.93
C TYR A 265 -13.90 -12.47 11.37
N PRO A 266 -13.31 -13.20 12.32
CA PRO A 266 -13.76 -13.23 13.72
C PRO A 266 -13.61 -11.88 14.44
#